data_c7861bdae925157ddf1c43a62ac805a8
#
_entry.id   c7861bdae925157ddf1c43a62ac805a8
#
_cell.length_a   1.000
_cell.length_b   1.000
_cell.length_c   1.000
_cell.angle_alpha   90.00
_cell.angle_beta   90.00
_cell.angle_gamma   90.00
#
_symmetry.space_group_name_H-M   'P 1'
#
loop_
_entity.id
_entity.type
_entity.pdbx_description
1 polymer ?
#
loop_
_entity_poly.entity_id
_entity_poly.type
_entity_poly.pdbx_seq_one_letter_code
_entity_poly.pdbx_strand_id
1 'polypeptide(L)'
;MKRKLAIFGLCFAGAELFAANMPPLVLVPAAALLLLLLFLSISRRSRALPLVLGAVAGLCWFCAFSFAVFRPVRALAGQTVTCMVTVETDATAAYQNGQLRGTLTVTGINGKSCHFKMRSNGFPAQEPGETFTADFTMTDLPKDAYRASRLSRGILLQGEYTGGYKTGADSCAPRFALYRLRKNASALLRRWLPRDLGGLEAAMLLGDKAALPDTVQDTFRAAGISHLLAVSGLHLALLCGLFSFGRRRRFYRPLILVRAAVAVFYMLLTGLPISVLRAGIVFLLVLLGDWFYQPIDLLTLTGAAAVLLGLQNPYAPCDIGFQLSFCAVLGVQASVALTRWEEARFRTLDI
;
A
#
# COMPACT_ATOMS: atom_id res chain seq x y z
N MET A 1 -0.04 26.13 -15.91
CA MET A 1 -0.15 24.88 -16.69
C MET A 1 0.76 23.72 -16.21
N LYS A 2 1.55 23.87 -15.15
CA LYS A 2 2.63 22.95 -14.74
C LYS A 2 2.21 21.70 -13.95
N ARG A 3 0.92 21.53 -13.58
CA ARG A 3 0.46 20.46 -12.67
C ARG A 3 -0.58 19.51 -13.29
N LYS A 4 -0.50 19.27 -14.61
CA LYS A 4 -1.48 18.40 -15.29
C LYS A 4 -1.44 16.96 -14.76
N LEU A 5 -0.25 16.42 -14.48
CA LEU A 5 -0.10 15.07 -13.94
C LEU A 5 -0.60 14.96 -12.50
N ALA A 6 -0.43 16.01 -11.68
CA ALA A 6 -1.01 16.04 -10.33
C ALA A 6 -2.53 15.94 -10.37
N ILE A 7 -3.17 16.77 -11.19
CA ILE A 7 -4.62 16.78 -11.38
C ILE A 7 -5.11 15.42 -11.90
N PHE A 8 -4.45 14.91 -12.94
CA PHE A 8 -4.75 13.60 -13.51
C PHE A 8 -4.69 12.49 -12.44
N GLY A 9 -3.58 12.40 -11.68
CA GLY A 9 -3.38 11.33 -10.72
C GLY A 9 -4.33 11.40 -9.53
N LEU A 10 -4.63 12.59 -9.02
CA LEU A 10 -5.60 12.76 -7.94
C LEU A 10 -7.02 12.42 -8.39
N CYS A 11 -7.40 12.79 -9.63
CA CYS A 11 -8.70 12.44 -10.19
C CYS A 11 -8.81 10.95 -10.52
N PHE A 12 -7.70 10.32 -10.95
CA PHE A 12 -7.61 8.88 -11.14
C PHE A 12 -7.92 8.13 -9.83
N ALA A 13 -7.21 8.43 -8.76
CA ALA A 13 -7.43 7.82 -7.45
C ALA A 13 -8.82 8.17 -6.86
N GLY A 14 -9.30 9.39 -7.08
CA GLY A 14 -10.64 9.80 -6.68
C GLY A 14 -11.74 9.01 -7.38
N ALA A 15 -11.58 8.70 -8.66
CA ALA A 15 -12.52 7.89 -9.43
C ALA A 15 -12.52 6.43 -8.97
N GLU A 16 -11.35 5.86 -8.63
CA GLU A 16 -11.25 4.52 -8.05
C GLU A 16 -11.93 4.45 -6.68
N LEU A 17 -11.69 5.44 -5.81
CA LEU A 17 -12.34 5.54 -4.51
C LEU A 17 -13.87 5.63 -4.65
N PHE A 18 -14.36 6.44 -5.58
CA PHE A 18 -15.78 6.55 -5.90
C PHE A 18 -16.34 5.20 -6.37
N ALA A 19 -15.69 4.58 -7.35
CA ALA A 19 -16.12 3.31 -7.93
C ALA A 19 -16.16 2.17 -6.91
N ALA A 20 -15.21 2.14 -5.98
CA ALA A 20 -15.14 1.11 -4.93
C ALA A 20 -16.28 1.20 -3.90
N ASN A 21 -16.85 2.40 -3.69
CA ASN A 21 -17.89 2.64 -2.68
C ASN A 21 -19.31 2.73 -3.26
N MET A 22 -19.45 2.86 -4.59
CA MET A 22 -20.75 3.03 -5.23
C MET A 22 -21.31 1.71 -5.79
N PRO A 23 -22.64 1.53 -5.76
CA PRO A 23 -23.28 0.36 -6.39
C PRO A 23 -23.13 0.42 -7.92
N PRO A 24 -23.10 -0.74 -8.60
CA PRO A 24 -22.94 -0.80 -10.07
C PRO A 24 -23.97 0.02 -10.84
N LEU A 25 -25.18 0.18 -10.29
CA LEU A 25 -26.25 0.97 -10.88
C LEU A 25 -25.88 2.45 -11.06
N VAL A 26 -25.07 3.01 -10.13
CA VAL A 26 -24.60 4.39 -10.17
C VAL A 26 -23.37 4.54 -11.09
N LEU A 27 -22.57 3.49 -11.21
CA LEU A 27 -21.35 3.55 -12.01
C LEU A 27 -21.63 3.72 -13.52
N VAL A 28 -22.72 3.14 -14.01
CA VAL A 28 -23.08 3.23 -15.45
C VAL A 28 -23.40 4.68 -15.85
N PRO A 29 -24.34 5.40 -15.20
CA PRO A 29 -24.60 6.80 -15.55
C PRO A 29 -23.40 7.72 -15.25
N ALA A 30 -22.61 7.46 -14.20
CA ALA A 30 -21.39 8.20 -13.93
C ALA A 30 -20.35 8.04 -15.07
N ALA A 31 -20.19 6.82 -15.58
CA ALA A 31 -19.30 6.56 -16.73
C ALA A 31 -19.78 7.29 -17.97
N ALA A 32 -21.10 7.26 -18.28
CA ALA A 32 -21.68 7.96 -19.41
C ALA A 32 -21.47 9.48 -19.31
N LEU A 33 -21.69 10.06 -18.13
CA LEU A 33 -21.45 11.47 -17.87
C LEU A 33 -19.97 11.86 -18.06
N LEU A 34 -19.04 11.03 -17.53
CA LEU A 34 -17.60 11.26 -17.69
C LEU A 34 -17.16 11.17 -19.14
N LEU A 35 -17.70 10.25 -19.93
CA LEU A 35 -17.43 10.16 -21.37
C LEU A 35 -17.96 11.37 -22.13
N LEU A 36 -19.15 11.86 -21.79
CA LEU A 36 -19.70 13.10 -22.35
C LEU A 36 -18.82 14.31 -22.02
N LEU A 37 -18.40 14.43 -20.75
CA LEU A 37 -17.50 15.50 -20.30
C LEU A 37 -16.13 15.39 -21.00
N LEU A 38 -15.63 14.20 -21.24
CA LEU A 38 -14.39 13.96 -21.97
C LEU A 38 -14.53 14.45 -23.41
N PHE A 39 -15.59 14.07 -24.09
CA PHE A 39 -15.89 14.53 -25.46
C PHE A 39 -15.94 16.06 -25.53
N LEU A 40 -16.68 16.71 -24.62
CA LEU A 40 -16.79 18.17 -24.56
C LEU A 40 -15.44 18.84 -24.23
N SER A 41 -14.63 18.22 -23.36
CA SER A 41 -13.31 18.75 -22.97
C SER A 41 -12.30 18.67 -24.10
N ILE A 42 -12.33 17.62 -24.91
CA ILE A 42 -11.51 17.45 -26.11
C ILE A 42 -11.94 18.47 -27.16
N SER A 43 -13.25 18.52 -27.47
CA SER A 43 -13.81 19.41 -28.52
C SER A 43 -13.51 20.89 -28.24
N ARG A 44 -13.57 21.31 -26.98
CA ARG A 44 -13.32 22.71 -26.57
C ARG A 44 -11.87 22.99 -26.17
N ARG A 45 -10.94 22.03 -26.28
CA ARG A 45 -9.55 22.15 -25.78
C ARG A 45 -9.48 22.68 -24.35
N SER A 46 -10.39 22.23 -23.50
CA SER A 46 -10.59 22.71 -22.14
C SER A 46 -9.38 22.44 -21.23
N ARG A 47 -9.15 23.37 -20.28
CA ARG A 47 -8.16 23.17 -19.18
C ARG A 47 -8.54 22.01 -18.24
N ALA A 48 -9.79 21.57 -18.26
CA ALA A 48 -10.31 20.44 -17.47
C ALA A 48 -9.92 19.07 -18.04
N LEU A 49 -9.33 19.00 -19.25
CA LEU A 49 -8.98 17.75 -19.90
C LEU A 49 -8.19 16.75 -18.99
N PRO A 50 -7.12 17.14 -18.28
CA PRO A 50 -6.39 16.20 -17.42
C PRO A 50 -7.22 15.67 -16.23
N LEU A 51 -8.16 16.46 -15.72
CA LEU A 51 -9.10 16.05 -14.67
C LEU A 51 -10.03 14.95 -15.18
N VAL A 52 -10.69 15.19 -16.30
CA VAL A 52 -11.67 14.25 -16.87
C VAL A 52 -10.97 12.99 -17.37
N LEU A 53 -9.81 13.13 -18.02
CA LEU A 53 -8.98 12.00 -18.47
C LEU A 53 -8.55 11.11 -17.27
N GLY A 54 -8.12 11.71 -16.17
CA GLY A 54 -7.77 10.97 -14.95
C GLY A 54 -8.96 10.20 -14.39
N ALA A 55 -10.12 10.84 -14.30
CA ALA A 55 -11.33 10.20 -13.78
C ALA A 55 -11.81 9.04 -14.68
N VAL A 56 -11.81 9.23 -16.00
CA VAL A 56 -12.17 8.17 -16.96
C VAL A 56 -11.19 7.01 -16.88
N ALA A 57 -9.88 7.30 -16.89
CA ALA A 57 -8.85 6.26 -16.79
C ALA A 57 -8.96 5.44 -15.49
N GLY A 58 -9.17 6.10 -14.33
CA GLY A 58 -9.36 5.42 -13.05
C GLY A 58 -10.60 4.54 -13.02
N LEU A 59 -11.73 5.03 -13.53
CA LEU A 59 -12.95 4.26 -13.62
C LEU A 59 -12.80 3.05 -14.56
N CYS A 60 -12.21 3.24 -15.74
CA CYS A 60 -11.93 2.16 -16.69
C CYS A 60 -11.02 1.09 -16.08
N TRP A 61 -9.97 1.52 -15.40
CA TRP A 61 -9.04 0.61 -14.73
C TRP A 61 -9.73 -0.19 -13.62
N PHE A 62 -10.51 0.48 -12.77
CA PHE A 62 -11.32 -0.18 -11.74
C PHE A 62 -12.26 -1.22 -12.32
N CYS A 63 -12.99 -0.89 -13.39
CA CYS A 63 -13.89 -1.82 -14.07
C CYS A 63 -13.13 -3.01 -14.68
N ALA A 64 -12.00 -2.76 -15.36
CA ALA A 64 -11.17 -3.80 -15.94
C ALA A 64 -10.64 -4.77 -14.87
N PHE A 65 -10.10 -4.25 -13.77
CA PHE A 65 -9.65 -5.06 -12.64
C PHE A 65 -10.80 -5.84 -11.99
N SER A 66 -11.93 -5.19 -11.78
CA SER A 66 -13.11 -5.84 -11.19
C SER A 66 -13.60 -6.98 -12.05
N PHE A 67 -13.59 -6.82 -13.38
CA PHE A 67 -14.03 -7.86 -14.31
C PHE A 67 -13.00 -8.97 -14.48
N ALA A 68 -11.72 -8.63 -14.63
CA ALA A 68 -10.65 -9.59 -14.93
C ALA A 68 -10.16 -10.36 -13.70
N VAL A 69 -10.15 -9.73 -12.52
CA VAL A 69 -9.55 -10.29 -11.29
C VAL A 69 -10.59 -10.56 -10.22
N PHE A 70 -11.39 -9.54 -9.85
CA PHE A 70 -12.26 -9.64 -8.69
C PHE A 70 -13.45 -10.59 -8.90
N ARG A 71 -14.14 -10.49 -10.04
CA ARG A 71 -15.30 -11.33 -10.32
C ARG A 71 -14.98 -12.84 -10.41
N PRO A 72 -13.93 -13.28 -11.15
CA PRO A 72 -13.57 -14.70 -11.23
C PRO A 72 -13.20 -15.29 -9.86
N VAL A 73 -12.46 -14.54 -9.05
CA VAL A 73 -12.07 -14.98 -7.71
C VAL A 73 -13.29 -15.05 -6.79
N ARG A 74 -14.17 -14.07 -6.84
CA ARG A 74 -15.41 -14.06 -6.04
C ARG A 74 -16.40 -15.17 -6.43
N ALA A 75 -16.38 -15.65 -7.66
CA ALA A 75 -17.20 -16.78 -8.09
C ALA A 75 -16.86 -18.10 -7.37
N LEU A 76 -15.69 -18.17 -6.71
CA LEU A 76 -15.30 -19.29 -5.87
C LEU A 76 -15.95 -19.27 -4.48
N ALA A 77 -16.58 -18.17 -4.08
CA ALA A 77 -17.24 -18.06 -2.79
C ALA A 77 -18.40 -19.07 -2.67
N GLY A 78 -18.46 -19.76 -1.54
CA GLY A 78 -19.42 -20.84 -1.28
C GLY A 78 -18.94 -22.24 -1.72
N GLN A 79 -17.75 -22.34 -2.32
CA GLN A 79 -17.20 -23.62 -2.77
C GLN A 79 -16.08 -24.08 -1.83
N THR A 80 -15.99 -25.40 -1.63
CA THR A 80 -14.81 -26.03 -1.01
C THR A 80 -13.87 -26.48 -2.11
N VAL A 81 -12.65 -25.95 -2.08
CA VAL A 81 -11.66 -26.19 -3.14
C VAL A 81 -10.31 -26.53 -2.52
N THR A 82 -9.60 -27.46 -3.20
CA THR A 82 -8.21 -27.79 -2.84
C THR A 82 -7.29 -26.72 -3.38
N CYS A 83 -6.66 -25.99 -2.47
CA CYS A 83 -5.76 -24.88 -2.80
C CYS A 83 -4.32 -25.19 -2.45
N MET A 84 -3.42 -24.89 -3.37
CA MET A 84 -1.99 -24.76 -3.09
C MET A 84 -1.72 -23.32 -2.60
N VAL A 85 -1.25 -23.18 -1.36
CA VAL A 85 -1.10 -21.90 -0.70
C VAL A 85 0.30 -21.71 -0.14
N THR A 86 0.74 -20.44 -0.10
CA THR A 86 2.00 -20.02 0.55
C THR A 86 1.63 -19.09 1.72
N VAL A 87 2.23 -19.32 2.87
CA VAL A 87 2.01 -18.49 4.07
C VAL A 87 2.69 -17.14 3.92
N GLU A 88 1.94 -16.07 4.10
CA GLU A 88 2.48 -14.71 4.08
C GLU A 88 3.05 -14.30 5.45
N THR A 89 3.73 -13.16 5.48
CA THR A 89 4.50 -12.67 6.63
C THR A 89 3.67 -12.10 7.76
N ASP A 90 2.34 -12.03 7.63
CA ASP A 90 1.40 -11.56 8.63
C ASP A 90 0.73 -12.68 9.43
N ALA A 91 1.19 -13.93 9.25
CA ALA A 91 0.67 -15.06 9.98
C ALA A 91 1.03 -14.94 11.47
N THR A 92 0.01 -15.02 12.31
CA THR A 92 0.12 -14.95 13.78
C THR A 92 -0.55 -16.16 14.38
N ALA A 93 -0.09 -16.59 15.57
CA ALA A 93 -0.75 -17.63 16.32
C ALA A 93 -2.20 -17.22 16.60
N ALA A 94 -3.13 -18.07 16.18
CA ALA A 94 -4.55 -17.86 16.44
C ALA A 94 -4.91 -18.42 17.82
N TYR A 95 -6.01 -17.92 18.34
CA TYR A 95 -6.67 -18.39 19.53
C TYR A 95 -6.80 -19.91 19.55
N GLN A 96 -6.43 -20.56 20.65
CA GLN A 96 -6.69 -21.97 20.98
C GLN A 96 -6.21 -23.00 19.93
N ASN A 97 -5.50 -24.02 20.35
CA ASN A 97 -5.03 -25.17 19.59
C ASN A 97 -3.85 -25.01 18.63
N GLY A 98 -3.03 -23.96 18.69
CA GLY A 98 -1.81 -23.84 17.85
C GLY A 98 -2.06 -23.59 16.37
N GLN A 99 -3.30 -23.28 15.99
CA GLN A 99 -3.64 -22.87 14.61
C GLN A 99 -3.20 -21.44 14.33
N LEU A 100 -2.84 -21.14 13.09
CA LEU A 100 -2.45 -19.81 12.66
C LEU A 100 -3.64 -19.08 12.03
N ARG A 101 -3.58 -17.76 12.13
CA ARG A 101 -4.44 -16.82 11.42
C ARG A 101 -3.57 -15.88 10.61
N GLY A 102 -3.87 -15.69 9.34
CA GLY A 102 -3.07 -14.82 8.51
C GLY A 102 -3.54 -14.75 7.08
N THR A 103 -2.72 -14.11 6.26
CA THR A 103 -2.92 -14.04 4.82
C THR A 103 -2.18 -15.19 4.15
N LEU A 104 -2.87 -15.87 3.25
CA LEU A 104 -2.34 -16.91 2.39
C LEU A 104 -2.36 -16.44 0.94
N THR A 105 -1.27 -16.65 0.21
CA THR A 105 -1.25 -16.46 -1.23
C THR A 105 -1.59 -17.78 -1.89
N VAL A 106 -2.73 -17.82 -2.58
CA VAL A 106 -3.15 -18.97 -3.39
C VAL A 106 -2.35 -18.96 -4.69
N THR A 107 -1.66 -20.04 -4.97
CA THR A 107 -0.86 -20.23 -6.19
C THR A 107 -1.48 -21.23 -7.16
N GLY A 108 -2.40 -22.07 -6.69
CA GLY A 108 -3.12 -23.01 -7.51
C GLY A 108 -4.42 -23.47 -6.87
N ILE A 109 -5.42 -23.77 -7.69
CA ILE A 109 -6.73 -24.32 -7.30
C ILE A 109 -7.02 -25.52 -8.17
N ASN A 110 -7.24 -26.68 -7.55
CA ASN A 110 -7.55 -27.94 -8.25
C ASN A 110 -6.56 -28.22 -9.41
N GLY A 111 -5.26 -27.95 -9.20
CA GLY A 111 -4.21 -28.14 -10.21
C GLY A 111 -4.11 -27.06 -11.29
N LYS A 112 -4.98 -26.04 -11.29
CA LYS A 112 -4.87 -24.89 -12.20
C LYS A 112 -4.13 -23.74 -11.49
N SER A 113 -3.21 -23.09 -12.19
CA SER A 113 -2.49 -21.93 -11.70
C SER A 113 -3.45 -20.74 -11.48
N CYS A 114 -3.49 -20.22 -10.27
CA CYS A 114 -4.23 -19.03 -9.86
C CYS A 114 -3.35 -18.20 -8.94
N HIS A 115 -3.49 -16.86 -8.95
CA HIS A 115 -2.70 -16.02 -8.06
C HIS A 115 -3.56 -14.92 -7.44
N PHE A 116 -3.90 -15.09 -6.17
CA PHE A 116 -4.60 -14.08 -5.36
C PHE A 116 -4.35 -14.31 -3.87
N LYS A 117 -4.65 -13.32 -3.05
CA LYS A 117 -4.53 -13.42 -1.60
C LYS A 117 -5.89 -13.69 -0.97
N MET A 118 -5.89 -14.61 0.00
CA MET A 118 -7.02 -14.86 0.88
C MET A 118 -6.61 -14.72 2.34
N ARG A 119 -7.54 -14.38 3.20
CA ARG A 119 -7.36 -14.42 4.64
C ARG A 119 -7.94 -15.73 5.18
N SER A 120 -7.13 -16.46 5.95
CA SER A 120 -7.61 -17.69 6.59
C SER A 120 -7.51 -17.58 8.11
N ASN A 121 -8.49 -18.21 8.78
CA ASN A 121 -8.51 -18.40 10.22
C ASN A 121 -8.41 -19.91 10.47
N GLY A 122 -7.41 -20.33 11.24
CA GLY A 122 -7.32 -21.72 11.68
C GLY A 122 -6.67 -22.67 10.70
N PHE A 123 -5.53 -22.32 10.11
CA PHE A 123 -4.70 -23.26 9.34
C PHE A 123 -3.54 -23.82 10.22
N PRO A 124 -2.94 -24.97 9.84
CA PRO A 124 -1.84 -25.59 10.58
C PRO A 124 -0.66 -24.63 10.79
N ALA A 125 0.06 -24.81 11.90
CA ALA A 125 1.24 -24.00 12.20
C ALA A 125 2.32 -24.21 11.14
N GLN A 126 2.64 -23.12 10.43
CA GLN A 126 3.60 -23.08 9.35
C GLN A 126 4.42 -21.78 9.44
N GLU A 127 5.67 -21.81 9.01
CA GLU A 127 6.46 -20.60 8.90
C GLU A 127 6.12 -19.80 7.63
N PRO A 128 6.24 -18.46 7.67
CA PRO A 128 6.09 -17.64 6.48
C PRO A 128 7.07 -18.05 5.38
N GLY A 129 6.53 -18.33 4.20
CA GLY A 129 7.27 -18.85 3.05
C GLY A 129 7.06 -20.33 2.76
N GLU A 130 6.55 -21.08 3.73
CA GLU A 130 6.18 -22.48 3.49
C GLU A 130 4.95 -22.57 2.60
N THR A 131 4.95 -23.55 1.71
CA THR A 131 3.82 -23.87 0.84
C THR A 131 3.19 -25.17 1.30
N PHE A 132 1.88 -25.24 1.24
CA PHE A 132 1.14 -26.47 1.49
C PHE A 132 -0.12 -26.53 0.65
N THR A 133 -0.66 -27.73 0.47
CA THR A 133 -1.93 -27.94 -0.20
C THR A 133 -2.95 -28.39 0.83
N ALA A 134 -4.11 -27.73 0.82
CA ALA A 134 -5.19 -28.05 1.74
C ALA A 134 -6.54 -27.65 1.17
N ASP A 135 -7.61 -28.18 1.76
CA ASP A 135 -8.97 -27.86 1.40
C ASP A 135 -9.47 -26.65 2.21
N PHE A 136 -10.01 -25.69 1.49
CA PHE A 136 -10.56 -24.47 2.08
C PHE A 136 -11.99 -24.25 1.58
N THR A 137 -12.90 -23.94 2.50
CA THR A 137 -14.20 -23.39 2.15
C THR A 137 -14.07 -21.90 1.94
N MET A 138 -14.24 -21.45 0.70
CA MET A 138 -14.13 -20.04 0.33
C MET A 138 -15.38 -19.28 0.71
N THR A 139 -15.23 -18.14 1.37
CA THR A 139 -16.32 -17.23 1.72
C THR A 139 -16.02 -15.83 1.24
N ASP A 140 -17.07 -15.04 0.95
CA ASP A 140 -16.88 -13.61 0.62
C ASP A 140 -16.35 -12.86 1.85
N LEU A 141 -15.63 -11.77 1.62
CA LEU A 141 -15.17 -10.93 2.71
C LEU A 141 -16.36 -10.33 3.48
N PRO A 142 -16.32 -10.34 4.83
CA PRO A 142 -17.34 -9.72 5.64
C PRO A 142 -17.60 -8.27 5.20
N LYS A 143 -18.86 -7.85 5.21
CA LYS A 143 -19.30 -6.49 4.88
C LYS A 143 -19.13 -5.56 6.09
N ASP A 144 -17.96 -5.56 6.70
CA ASP A 144 -17.59 -4.73 7.83
C ASP A 144 -16.77 -3.51 7.41
N ALA A 145 -16.51 -2.60 8.35
CA ALA A 145 -15.72 -1.40 8.14
C ALA A 145 -14.28 -1.68 7.62
N TYR A 146 -13.77 -2.89 7.84
CA TYR A 146 -12.43 -3.30 7.43
C TYR A 146 -12.36 -3.94 6.05
N ARG A 147 -13.49 -4.14 5.37
CA ARG A 147 -13.54 -4.75 4.02
C ARG A 147 -12.66 -3.97 3.03
N ALA A 148 -12.81 -2.66 2.99
CA ALA A 148 -12.05 -1.78 2.11
C ALA A 148 -10.53 -1.89 2.37
N SER A 149 -10.12 -1.92 3.64
CA SER A 149 -8.72 -2.11 4.03
C SER A 149 -8.18 -3.50 3.69
N ARG A 150 -9.02 -4.55 3.66
CA ARG A 150 -8.60 -5.89 3.19
C ARG A 150 -8.40 -5.90 1.69
N LEU A 151 -9.34 -5.33 0.93
CA LEU A 151 -9.25 -5.22 -0.53
C LEU A 151 -8.04 -4.38 -0.96
N SER A 152 -7.72 -3.30 -0.25
CA SER A 152 -6.55 -2.47 -0.53
C SER A 152 -5.22 -3.21 -0.33
N ARG A 153 -5.19 -4.25 0.50
CA ARG A 153 -4.05 -5.17 0.70
C ARG A 153 -4.04 -6.33 -0.29
N GLY A 154 -4.99 -6.37 -1.24
CA GLY A 154 -5.12 -7.42 -2.23
C GLY A 154 -5.77 -8.71 -1.72
N ILE A 155 -6.38 -8.69 -0.52
CA ILE A 155 -7.12 -9.83 0.03
C ILE A 155 -8.52 -9.82 -0.59
N LEU A 156 -8.83 -10.84 -1.41
CA LEU A 156 -10.05 -10.89 -2.19
C LEU A 156 -11.11 -11.78 -1.58
N LEU A 157 -10.74 -12.86 -0.86
CA LEU A 157 -11.61 -13.83 -0.22
C LEU A 157 -11.16 -14.14 1.20
N GLN A 158 -12.06 -14.75 1.97
CA GLN A 158 -11.74 -15.45 3.21
C GLN A 158 -11.83 -16.95 2.96
N GLY A 159 -10.89 -17.73 3.51
CA GLY A 159 -10.87 -19.18 3.44
C GLY A 159 -10.92 -19.78 4.84
N GLU A 160 -11.84 -20.71 5.08
CA GLU A 160 -11.86 -21.53 6.28
C GLU A 160 -11.20 -22.86 5.99
N TYR A 161 -10.19 -23.22 6.77
CA TYR A 161 -9.49 -24.50 6.63
C TYR A 161 -10.42 -25.64 7.04
N THR A 162 -10.57 -26.63 6.14
CA THR A 162 -11.44 -27.79 6.36
C THR A 162 -10.70 -29.11 6.48
N GLY A 163 -9.43 -29.17 6.02
CA GLY A 163 -8.63 -30.40 6.12
C GLY A 163 -7.70 -30.59 4.91
N GLY A 164 -7.34 -31.85 4.66
CA GLY A 164 -6.61 -32.24 3.44
C GLY A 164 -5.15 -31.77 3.38
N TYR A 165 -4.48 -31.58 4.53
CA TYR A 165 -3.14 -31.04 4.60
C TYR A 165 -2.09 -31.93 3.92
N LYS A 166 -1.33 -31.35 2.98
CA LYS A 166 -0.13 -31.93 2.39
C LYS A 166 0.95 -30.86 2.34
N THR A 167 2.11 -31.16 2.95
CA THR A 167 3.28 -30.27 2.91
C THR A 167 3.77 -30.10 1.48
N GLY A 168 4.07 -28.90 1.07
CA GLY A 168 4.71 -28.55 -0.18
C GLY A 168 6.18 -28.16 0.03
N ALA A 169 6.81 -27.67 -1.02
CA ALA A 169 8.18 -27.16 -0.95
C ALA A 169 8.22 -25.73 -0.40
N ASP A 170 9.31 -25.36 0.27
CA ASP A 170 9.54 -24.00 0.69
C ASP A 170 9.65 -23.05 -0.49
N SER A 171 9.06 -21.87 -0.34
CA SER A 171 9.19 -20.81 -1.31
C SER A 171 10.58 -20.15 -1.20
N CYS A 172 11.39 -20.27 -2.25
CA CYS A 172 12.69 -19.59 -2.35
C CYS A 172 12.57 -18.09 -2.69
N ALA A 173 11.39 -17.49 -2.64
CA ALA A 173 11.22 -16.09 -2.99
C ALA A 173 12.06 -15.17 -2.06
N PRO A 174 12.79 -14.17 -2.59
CA PRO A 174 13.70 -13.31 -1.83
C PRO A 174 12.97 -12.52 -0.72
N ARG A 175 11.66 -12.31 -0.85
CA ARG A 175 10.84 -11.65 0.18
C ARG A 175 10.83 -12.41 1.51
N PHE A 176 10.92 -13.74 1.51
CA PHE A 176 10.96 -14.53 2.73
C PHE A 176 12.35 -14.55 3.36
N ALA A 177 13.42 -14.42 2.57
CA ALA A 177 14.76 -14.17 3.09
C ALA A 177 14.84 -12.84 3.85
N LEU A 178 14.23 -11.79 3.29
CA LEU A 178 14.12 -10.48 3.96
C LEU A 178 13.23 -10.53 5.21
N TYR A 179 12.17 -11.32 5.20
CA TYR A 179 11.37 -11.57 6.39
C TYR A 179 12.20 -12.23 7.50
N ARG A 180 12.98 -13.28 7.19
CA ARG A 180 13.88 -13.91 8.15
C ARG A 180 14.93 -12.94 8.68
N LEU A 181 15.51 -12.11 7.81
CA LEU A 181 16.42 -11.04 8.22
C LEU A 181 15.75 -10.06 9.18
N ARG A 182 14.52 -9.62 8.88
CA ARG A 182 13.72 -8.75 9.77
C ARG A 182 13.47 -9.41 11.12
N LYS A 183 13.05 -10.68 11.14
CA LYS A 183 12.79 -11.45 12.36
C LYS A 183 14.05 -11.57 13.22
N ASN A 184 15.21 -11.84 12.60
CA ASN A 184 16.50 -11.90 13.29
C ASN A 184 16.93 -10.53 13.85
N ALA A 185 16.77 -9.46 13.07
CA ALA A 185 17.05 -8.11 13.54
C ALA A 185 16.13 -7.69 14.71
N SER A 186 14.84 -8.04 14.63
CA SER A 186 13.89 -7.83 15.72
C SER A 186 14.30 -8.59 16.99
N ALA A 187 14.73 -9.85 16.85
CA ALA A 187 15.22 -10.64 17.98
C ALA A 187 16.50 -10.04 18.60
N LEU A 188 17.39 -9.49 17.77
CA LEU A 188 18.61 -8.83 18.23
C LEU A 188 18.29 -7.54 19.01
N LEU A 189 17.37 -6.71 18.52
CA LEU A 189 16.91 -5.50 19.22
C LEU A 189 16.34 -5.85 20.61
N ARG A 190 15.51 -6.90 20.68
CA ARG A 190 14.93 -7.37 21.94
C ARG A 190 15.96 -7.97 22.93
N ARG A 191 17.08 -8.42 22.41
CA ARG A 191 18.18 -8.94 23.26
C ARG A 191 19.05 -7.82 23.84
N TRP A 192 19.23 -6.73 23.10
CA TRP A 192 20.12 -5.63 23.50
C TRP A 192 19.40 -4.53 24.28
N LEU A 193 18.10 -4.35 24.06
CA LEU A 193 17.28 -3.36 24.71
C LEU A 193 16.41 -4.00 25.82
N PRO A 194 16.01 -3.25 26.87
CA PRO A 194 15.01 -3.69 27.83
C PRO A 194 13.76 -4.22 27.12
N ARG A 195 13.09 -5.23 27.73
CA ARG A 195 12.01 -6.01 27.09
C ARG A 195 10.95 -5.14 26.39
N ASP A 196 10.51 -4.07 27.05
CA ASP A 196 9.46 -3.20 26.52
C ASP A 196 9.96 -2.30 25.38
N LEU A 197 11.17 -1.76 25.50
CA LEU A 197 11.78 -0.91 24.48
C LEU A 197 12.20 -1.70 23.24
N GLY A 198 12.75 -2.91 23.41
CA GLY A 198 13.17 -3.74 22.28
C GLY A 198 12.01 -4.14 21.36
N GLY A 199 10.83 -4.44 21.95
CA GLY A 199 9.61 -4.72 21.20
C GLY A 199 9.05 -3.47 20.48
N LEU A 200 9.10 -2.33 21.17
CA LEU A 200 8.66 -1.04 20.60
C LEU A 200 9.54 -0.62 19.42
N GLU A 201 10.86 -0.68 19.57
CA GLU A 201 11.80 -0.34 18.49
C GLU A 201 11.67 -1.28 17.30
N ALA A 202 11.49 -2.59 17.53
CA ALA A 202 11.24 -3.56 16.47
C ALA A 202 9.94 -3.25 15.69
N ALA A 203 8.87 -2.84 16.38
CA ALA A 203 7.63 -2.44 15.75
C ALA A 203 7.79 -1.15 14.92
N MET A 204 8.47 -0.14 15.47
CA MET A 204 8.63 1.18 14.84
C MET A 204 9.61 1.17 13.67
N LEU A 205 10.77 0.50 13.80
CA LEU A 205 11.83 0.51 12.78
C LEU A 205 11.65 -0.58 11.73
N LEU A 206 11.23 -1.77 12.14
CA LEU A 206 11.14 -2.94 11.27
C LEU A 206 9.71 -3.32 10.89
N GLY A 207 8.71 -2.73 11.55
CA GLY A 207 7.30 -3.07 11.33
C GLY A 207 6.90 -4.41 11.94
N ASP A 208 7.69 -4.96 12.87
CA ASP A 208 7.41 -6.23 13.55
C ASP A 208 6.51 -6.00 14.77
N LYS A 209 5.21 -5.87 14.51
CA LYS A 209 4.20 -5.67 15.58
C LYS A 209 3.98 -6.90 16.45
N ALA A 210 4.34 -8.10 16.00
CA ALA A 210 4.23 -9.32 16.78
C ALA A 210 5.17 -9.32 18.00
N ALA A 211 6.20 -8.48 17.95
CA ALA A 211 7.15 -8.30 19.05
C ALA A 211 6.62 -7.42 20.20
N LEU A 212 5.48 -6.73 20.00
CA LEU A 212 4.96 -5.74 20.94
C LEU A 212 3.84 -6.35 21.80
N PRO A 213 3.91 -6.26 23.14
CA PRO A 213 2.85 -6.72 24.04
C PRO A 213 1.51 -6.02 23.75
N ASP A 214 0.40 -6.75 23.87
CA ASP A 214 -0.95 -6.18 23.62
C ASP A 214 -1.25 -5.00 24.55
N THR A 215 -0.79 -5.06 25.81
CA THR A 215 -0.94 -3.96 26.78
C THR A 215 -0.33 -2.65 26.29
N VAL A 216 0.85 -2.71 25.64
CA VAL A 216 1.51 -1.53 25.07
C VAL A 216 0.73 -1.05 23.85
N GLN A 217 0.27 -1.96 22.99
CA GLN A 217 -0.55 -1.58 21.82
C GLN A 217 -1.84 -0.87 22.26
N ASP A 218 -2.50 -1.38 23.30
CA ASP A 218 -3.74 -0.79 23.81
C ASP A 218 -3.51 0.57 24.48
N THR A 219 -2.38 0.74 25.18
CA THR A 219 -1.97 2.05 25.71
C THR A 219 -1.77 3.07 24.61
N PHE A 220 -1.07 2.70 23.52
CA PHE A 220 -0.89 3.58 22.36
C PHE A 220 -2.21 3.89 21.64
N ARG A 221 -3.15 2.93 21.62
CA ARG A 221 -4.51 3.16 21.07
C ARG A 221 -5.28 4.12 21.95
N ALA A 222 -5.29 3.92 23.25
CA ALA A 222 -6.00 4.80 24.18
C ALA A 222 -5.45 6.24 24.17
N ALA A 223 -4.14 6.39 23.99
CA ALA A 223 -3.49 7.69 23.85
C ALA A 223 -3.67 8.33 22.46
N GLY A 224 -4.32 7.66 21.49
CA GLY A 224 -4.51 8.16 20.13
C GLY A 224 -3.26 8.22 19.26
N ILE A 225 -2.13 7.66 19.71
CA ILE A 225 -0.82 7.70 19.03
C ILE A 225 -0.43 6.37 18.36
N SER A 226 -1.40 5.50 18.08
CA SER A 226 -1.17 4.20 17.39
C SER A 226 -0.44 4.34 16.04
N HIS A 227 -0.51 5.51 15.41
CA HIS A 227 0.17 5.77 14.15
C HIS A 227 1.70 5.80 14.29
N LEU A 228 2.24 6.05 15.50
CA LEU A 228 3.68 5.99 15.78
C LEU A 228 4.21 4.55 15.77
N LEU A 229 3.35 3.55 16.07
CA LEU A 229 3.69 2.13 16.01
C LEU A 229 3.75 1.60 14.57
N ALA A 230 3.35 2.39 13.61
CA ALA A 230 3.45 2.03 12.20
C ALA A 230 4.72 2.60 11.59
N VAL A 231 5.44 1.79 10.83
CA VAL A 231 6.56 2.29 10.04
C VAL A 231 6.05 3.39 9.11
N SER A 232 6.68 4.55 9.18
CA SER A 232 6.24 5.75 8.47
C SER A 232 7.25 6.21 7.41
N GLY A 233 6.80 7.08 6.53
CA GLY A 233 7.67 7.74 5.57
C GLY A 233 8.78 8.57 6.19
N LEU A 234 8.62 9.02 7.45
CA LEU A 234 9.66 9.73 8.20
C LEU A 234 10.88 8.84 8.46
N HIS A 235 10.68 7.58 8.85
CA HIS A 235 11.77 6.62 9.05
C HIS A 235 12.59 6.42 7.76
N LEU A 236 11.89 6.28 6.62
CA LEU A 236 12.56 6.21 5.32
C LEU A 236 13.33 7.49 4.99
N ALA A 237 12.74 8.65 5.24
CA ALA A 237 13.38 9.94 4.98
C ALA A 237 14.62 10.16 5.86
N LEU A 238 14.57 9.80 7.15
CA LEU A 238 15.72 9.87 8.06
C LEU A 238 16.84 8.92 7.61
N LEU A 239 16.50 7.67 7.31
CA LEU A 239 17.46 6.67 6.85
C LEU A 239 18.16 7.13 5.56
N CYS A 240 17.42 7.60 4.57
CA CYS A 240 17.98 8.11 3.33
C CYS A 240 18.72 9.44 3.52
N GLY A 241 18.33 10.24 4.53
CA GLY A 241 18.98 11.47 4.93
C GLY A 241 20.41 11.26 5.42
N LEU A 242 20.66 10.16 6.16
CA LEU A 242 22.00 9.78 6.62
C LEU A 242 23.01 9.64 5.46
N PHE A 243 22.54 9.22 4.29
CA PHE A 243 23.36 9.10 3.08
C PHE A 243 23.38 10.39 2.24
N SER A 244 22.93 11.52 2.79
CA SER A 244 22.92 12.81 2.07
C SER A 244 24.17 13.65 2.34
N PHE A 245 25.05 13.21 3.25
CA PHE A 245 26.29 13.87 3.58
C PHE A 245 27.33 13.69 2.46
N GLY A 246 27.70 14.76 1.80
CA GLY A 246 28.75 14.75 0.78
C GLY A 246 28.31 15.17 -0.61
N ARG A 247 27.78 16.38 -0.74
CA ARG A 247 27.39 17.00 -2.03
C ARG A 247 28.58 17.35 -2.94
N ARG A 248 29.67 16.59 -2.91
CA ARG A 248 30.74 16.78 -3.88
C ARG A 248 30.29 16.33 -5.26
N ARG A 249 30.34 17.18 -6.25
CA ARG A 249 29.86 16.98 -7.63
C ARG A 249 30.31 15.65 -8.26
N ARG A 250 31.49 15.15 -7.88
CA ARG A 250 32.08 13.89 -8.38
C ARG A 250 31.31 12.63 -7.92
N PHE A 251 30.65 12.66 -6.74
CA PHE A 251 29.95 11.52 -6.14
C PHE A 251 28.43 11.62 -6.21
N TYR A 252 27.90 12.58 -6.95
CA TYR A 252 26.46 12.86 -6.96
C TYR A 252 25.63 11.69 -7.52
N ARG A 253 25.98 11.16 -8.69
CA ARG A 253 25.25 10.03 -9.30
C ARG A 253 25.36 8.73 -8.51
N PRO A 254 26.56 8.24 -8.09
CA PRO A 254 26.61 7.04 -7.27
C PRO A 254 25.88 7.20 -5.94
N LEU A 255 25.85 8.40 -5.35
CA LEU A 255 25.08 8.66 -4.13
C LEU A 255 23.55 8.53 -4.35
N ILE A 256 23.04 8.97 -5.50
CA ILE A 256 21.63 8.74 -5.88
C ILE A 256 21.33 7.25 -5.93
N LEU A 257 22.18 6.44 -6.56
CA LEU A 257 22.00 5.01 -6.65
C LEU A 257 22.04 4.32 -5.28
N VAL A 258 22.96 4.71 -4.41
CA VAL A 258 23.02 4.20 -3.02
C VAL A 258 21.74 4.54 -2.27
N ARG A 259 21.27 5.77 -2.34
CA ARG A 259 20.01 6.20 -1.69
C ARG A 259 18.80 5.46 -2.23
N ALA A 260 18.74 5.23 -3.54
CA ALA A 260 17.68 4.44 -4.17
C ALA A 260 17.72 2.98 -3.69
N ALA A 261 18.92 2.37 -3.65
CA ALA A 261 19.10 1.00 -3.18
C ALA A 261 18.70 0.86 -1.70
N VAL A 262 19.11 1.80 -0.84
CA VAL A 262 18.74 1.83 0.58
C VAL A 262 17.23 1.98 0.75
N ALA A 263 16.59 2.86 -0.03
CA ALA A 263 15.15 3.04 0.02
C ALA A 263 14.39 1.77 -0.38
N VAL A 264 14.76 1.15 -1.50
CA VAL A 264 14.17 -0.10 -1.96
C VAL A 264 14.39 -1.23 -0.95
N PHE A 265 15.61 -1.37 -0.44
CA PHE A 265 15.93 -2.37 0.57
C PHE A 265 15.08 -2.20 1.83
N TYR A 266 14.94 -0.97 2.34
CA TYR A 266 14.13 -0.69 3.52
C TYR A 266 12.64 -0.94 3.28
N MET A 267 12.11 -0.58 2.12
CA MET A 267 10.72 -0.88 1.74
C MET A 267 10.45 -2.38 1.75
N LEU A 268 11.36 -3.17 1.18
CA LEU A 268 11.26 -4.63 1.13
C LEU A 268 11.44 -5.26 2.53
N LEU A 269 12.39 -4.77 3.32
CA LEU A 269 12.65 -5.24 4.69
C LEU A 269 11.43 -5.07 5.59
N THR A 270 10.74 -3.92 5.51
CA THR A 270 9.55 -3.63 6.31
C THR A 270 8.28 -4.35 5.82
N GLY A 271 8.34 -5.06 4.69
CA GLY A 271 7.22 -5.82 4.14
C GLY A 271 6.22 -4.98 3.35
N LEU A 272 6.66 -3.85 2.77
CA LEU A 272 5.88 -2.99 1.88
C LEU A 272 4.56 -2.47 2.47
N PRO A 273 4.51 -1.97 3.72
CA PRO A 273 3.29 -1.35 4.20
C PRO A 273 2.95 -0.13 3.33
N ILE A 274 1.65 0.12 3.10
CA ILE A 274 1.17 1.15 2.15
C ILE A 274 1.77 2.53 2.43
N SER A 275 1.97 2.88 3.72
CA SER A 275 2.60 4.14 4.14
C SER A 275 4.06 4.28 3.69
N VAL A 276 4.85 3.20 3.83
CA VAL A 276 6.26 3.18 3.41
C VAL A 276 6.37 3.09 1.89
N LEU A 277 5.52 2.27 1.26
CA LEU A 277 5.49 2.12 -0.20
C LEU A 277 5.24 3.46 -0.89
N ARG A 278 4.26 4.23 -0.42
CA ARG A 278 3.97 5.57 -0.95
C ARG A 278 5.14 6.54 -0.77
N ALA A 279 5.69 6.62 0.45
CA ALA A 279 6.83 7.49 0.72
C ALA A 279 8.04 7.09 -0.13
N GLY A 280 8.28 5.80 -0.29
CA GLY A 280 9.34 5.25 -1.13
C GLY A 280 9.16 5.57 -2.60
N ILE A 281 7.95 5.43 -3.15
CA ILE A 281 7.65 5.80 -4.53
C ILE A 281 7.94 7.30 -4.75
N VAL A 282 7.41 8.17 -3.89
CA VAL A 282 7.67 9.62 -3.99
C VAL A 282 9.17 9.91 -3.89
N PHE A 283 9.87 9.28 -2.94
CA PHE A 283 11.30 9.45 -2.76
C PHE A 283 12.11 8.99 -3.99
N LEU A 284 11.78 7.83 -4.56
CA LEU A 284 12.43 7.33 -5.78
C LEU A 284 12.17 8.24 -6.99
N LEU A 285 10.97 8.80 -7.10
CA LEU A 285 10.64 9.78 -8.14
C LEU A 285 11.42 11.09 -7.95
N VAL A 286 11.66 11.54 -6.71
CA VAL A 286 12.55 12.68 -6.42
C VAL A 286 13.97 12.38 -6.87
N LEU A 287 14.50 11.20 -6.52
CA LEU A 287 15.85 10.79 -6.95
C LEU A 287 15.95 10.67 -8.48
N LEU A 288 14.90 10.24 -9.15
CA LEU A 288 14.84 10.20 -10.60
C LEU A 288 14.90 11.61 -11.21
N GLY A 289 14.17 12.56 -10.62
CA GLY A 289 14.27 13.96 -10.99
C GLY A 289 15.65 14.55 -10.80
N ASP A 290 16.27 14.26 -9.66
CA ASP A 290 17.67 14.64 -9.35
C ASP A 290 18.65 14.05 -10.38
N TRP A 291 18.44 12.80 -10.80
CA TRP A 291 19.26 12.13 -11.80
C TRP A 291 19.23 12.85 -13.15
N PHE A 292 18.04 13.33 -13.56
CA PHE A 292 17.84 14.08 -14.81
C PHE A 292 18.00 15.58 -14.64
N TYR A 293 18.41 16.07 -13.46
CA TYR A 293 18.52 17.50 -13.14
C TYR A 293 17.23 18.29 -13.40
N GLN A 294 16.07 17.64 -13.22
CA GLN A 294 14.77 18.26 -13.42
C GLN A 294 14.13 18.61 -12.05
N PRO A 295 13.78 19.88 -11.82
CA PRO A 295 13.03 20.25 -10.63
C PRO A 295 11.62 19.64 -10.70
N ILE A 296 11.28 18.78 -9.75
CA ILE A 296 9.97 18.13 -9.69
C ILE A 296 9.14 18.75 -8.58
N ASP A 297 7.90 19.10 -8.92
CA ASP A 297 6.92 19.62 -7.97
C ASP A 297 6.29 18.49 -7.14
N LEU A 298 6.23 18.67 -5.81
CA LEU A 298 5.75 17.65 -4.88
C LEU A 298 4.30 17.20 -5.19
N LEU A 299 3.43 18.11 -5.64
CA LEU A 299 2.07 17.71 -6.05
C LEU A 299 2.06 16.81 -7.28
N THR A 300 2.97 17.06 -8.22
CA THR A 300 3.14 16.21 -9.41
C THR A 300 3.62 14.81 -9.03
N LEU A 301 4.56 14.71 -8.08
CA LEU A 301 5.01 13.44 -7.53
C LEU A 301 3.90 12.69 -6.79
N THR A 302 3.11 13.42 -6.00
CA THR A 302 1.96 12.87 -5.27
C THR A 302 0.93 12.30 -6.24
N GLY A 303 0.61 13.02 -7.32
CA GLY A 303 -0.28 12.53 -8.38
C GLY A 303 0.27 11.29 -9.10
N ALA A 304 1.57 11.28 -9.40
CA ALA A 304 2.22 10.11 -10.01
C ALA A 304 2.20 8.89 -9.08
N ALA A 305 2.47 9.09 -7.78
CA ALA A 305 2.38 8.03 -6.78
C ALA A 305 0.95 7.49 -6.63
N ALA A 306 -0.07 8.36 -6.70
CA ALA A 306 -1.47 7.95 -6.68
C ALA A 306 -1.81 7.02 -7.86
N VAL A 307 -1.37 7.37 -9.07
CA VAL A 307 -1.55 6.52 -10.26
C VAL A 307 -0.83 5.19 -10.10
N LEU A 308 0.44 5.19 -9.68
CA LEU A 308 1.22 3.95 -9.54
C LEU A 308 0.60 2.98 -8.53
N LEU A 309 0.12 3.51 -7.39
CA LEU A 309 -0.54 2.69 -6.37
C LEU A 309 -1.91 2.18 -6.82
N GLY A 310 -2.72 3.03 -7.49
CA GLY A 310 -4.00 2.63 -8.03
C GLY A 310 -3.88 1.60 -9.17
N LEU A 311 -2.89 1.74 -10.04
CA LEU A 311 -2.59 0.75 -11.09
C LEU A 311 -2.21 -0.63 -10.49
N GLN A 312 -1.50 -0.65 -9.36
CA GLN A 312 -1.18 -1.88 -8.66
C GLN A 312 -2.43 -2.52 -8.04
N ASN A 313 -3.27 -1.71 -7.40
CA ASN A 313 -4.51 -2.14 -6.78
C ASN A 313 -5.53 -1.00 -6.76
N PRO A 314 -6.63 -1.07 -7.53
CA PRO A 314 -7.62 0.01 -7.60
C PRO A 314 -8.41 0.23 -6.30
N TYR A 315 -8.25 -0.66 -5.31
CA TYR A 315 -8.77 -0.45 -3.95
C TYR A 315 -7.77 0.27 -3.02
N ALA A 316 -6.55 0.59 -3.48
CA ALA A 316 -5.55 1.29 -2.66
C ALA A 316 -6.06 2.64 -2.11
N PRO A 317 -6.83 3.47 -2.84
CA PRO A 317 -7.40 4.70 -2.31
C PRO A 317 -8.42 4.51 -1.18
N CYS A 318 -8.94 3.29 -0.99
CA CYS A 318 -9.84 2.96 0.11
C CYS A 318 -9.12 2.70 1.44
N ASP A 319 -7.79 2.61 1.44
CA ASP A 319 -7.01 2.45 2.67
C ASP A 319 -6.95 3.78 3.44
N ILE A 320 -7.25 3.72 4.74
CA ILE A 320 -7.23 4.90 5.61
C ILE A 320 -5.84 5.55 5.64
N GLY A 321 -4.78 4.73 5.65
CA GLY A 321 -3.40 5.23 5.62
C GLY A 321 -3.07 5.96 4.32
N PHE A 322 -3.60 5.49 3.19
CA PHE A 322 -3.52 6.20 1.91
C PHE A 322 -4.20 7.56 2.03
N GLN A 323 -5.48 7.59 2.43
CA GLN A 323 -6.28 8.81 2.51
C GLN A 323 -5.64 9.86 3.43
N LEU A 324 -5.30 9.49 4.66
CA LEU A 324 -4.70 10.41 5.64
C LEU A 324 -3.41 11.05 5.12
N SER A 325 -2.58 10.29 4.45
CA SER A 325 -1.33 10.84 4.00
C SER A 325 -1.44 11.68 2.72
N PHE A 326 -2.32 11.32 1.79
CA PHE A 326 -2.57 12.19 0.64
C PHE A 326 -3.22 13.51 1.10
N CYS A 327 -4.18 13.45 2.02
CA CYS A 327 -4.76 14.63 2.65
C CYS A 327 -3.71 15.48 3.37
N ALA A 328 -2.77 14.88 4.11
CA ALA A 328 -1.71 15.61 4.79
C ALA A 328 -0.80 16.36 3.79
N VAL A 329 -0.36 15.70 2.71
CA VAL A 329 0.46 16.35 1.68
C VAL A 329 -0.30 17.48 1.00
N LEU A 330 -1.57 17.27 0.65
CA LEU A 330 -2.41 18.30 0.04
C LEU A 330 -2.63 19.48 1.00
N GLY A 331 -2.86 19.21 2.29
CA GLY A 331 -3.03 20.24 3.32
C GLY A 331 -1.77 21.09 3.49
N VAL A 332 -0.59 20.47 3.58
CA VAL A 332 0.69 21.21 3.66
C VAL A 332 0.91 22.07 2.41
N GLN A 333 0.63 21.53 1.21
CA GLN A 333 0.78 22.28 -0.03
C GLN A 333 -0.20 23.44 -0.15
N ALA A 334 -1.43 23.27 0.33
CA ALA A 334 -2.43 24.34 0.39
C ALA A 334 -2.00 25.43 1.37
N SER A 335 -1.50 25.08 2.56
CA SER A 335 -0.97 26.01 3.55
C SER A 335 0.17 26.84 2.98
N VAL A 336 1.19 26.20 2.37
CA VAL A 336 2.29 26.92 1.73
C VAL A 336 1.83 27.83 0.59
N ALA A 337 0.79 27.45 -0.15
CA ALA A 337 0.23 28.29 -1.20
C ALA A 337 -0.48 29.52 -0.63
N LEU A 338 -1.20 29.35 0.48
CA LEU A 338 -1.91 30.44 1.17
C LEU A 338 -0.93 31.45 1.78
N THR A 339 0.12 31.00 2.49
CA THR A 339 1.11 31.90 3.08
C THR A 339 1.83 32.73 2.02
N ARG A 340 2.21 32.12 0.88
CA ARG A 340 2.82 32.84 -0.24
C ARG A 340 1.87 33.88 -0.86
N TRP A 341 0.58 33.58 -0.91
CA TRP A 341 -0.43 34.52 -1.40
C TRP A 341 -0.62 35.71 -0.44
N GLU A 342 -0.64 35.45 0.87
CA GLU A 342 -0.71 36.49 1.88
C GLU A 342 0.53 37.41 1.84
N GLU A 343 1.74 36.84 1.80
CA GLU A 343 2.97 37.63 1.67
C GLU A 343 2.98 38.50 0.40
N ALA A 344 2.50 37.96 -0.71
CA ALA A 344 2.39 38.72 -1.95
C ALA A 344 1.37 39.89 -1.81
N ARG A 345 0.26 39.67 -1.12
CA ARG A 345 -0.77 40.69 -0.88
C ARG A 345 -0.26 41.80 0.05
N PHE A 346 0.46 41.47 1.12
CA PHE A 346 1.06 42.45 1.99
C PHE A 346 2.09 43.33 1.28
N ARG A 347 2.96 42.73 0.46
CA ARG A 347 3.92 43.50 -0.35
C ARG A 347 3.29 44.47 -1.35
N THR A 348 2.05 44.22 -1.78
CA THR A 348 1.33 45.13 -2.68
C THR A 348 0.57 46.22 -1.94
N LEU A 349 0.43 46.13 -0.63
CA LEU A 349 -0.21 47.14 0.24
C LEU A 349 0.81 48.13 0.85
N ASP A 350 2.10 47.77 0.85
CA ASP A 350 3.22 48.59 1.35
C ASP A 350 3.83 49.49 0.25
N ILE A 351 3.24 49.57 -0.95
CA ILE A 351 3.53 50.52 -2.04
C ILE A 351 2.38 51.50 -2.21
#